data_ac626b2f0db157f9f8cc47eeb3f6e314
#
_entry.id   ac626b2f0db157f9f8cc47eeb3f6e314
#
_cell.length_a   1.000
_cell.length_b   1.000
_cell.length_c   1.000
_cell.angle_alpha   90.00
_cell.angle_beta   90.00
_cell.angle_gamma   90.00
#
_symmetry.space_group_name_H-M   'P 1'
#
loop_
_entity.id
_entity.type
_entity.pdbx_description
1 polymer ?
#
loop_
_entity_poly.entity_id
_entity_poly.type
_entity_poly.pdbx_seq_one_letter_code
_entity_poly.pdbx_strand_id
1 'polypeptide(L)'
;MSNTTPARRGSFSALAMIAAIALGVGSPIAVPADQERAPMSSDQALSAKQRSIVPIAAATASGEMSQLHLALDRGLDVGLTVSEAKEILVQLYAYAGFPRSLNALGEMMKVLDARKQRGVRDSAGREPTAVPAGSDVLAAGTANQTKLVGGPVKGPLFDFAPAIDDFLKRHLFGDIFGRDNLDWQSRELATVSALAAMPGVESQLLSHVVISMNVGVTAAQLREVAQVLAEAGQADAAARTRTALEKHLAGTPR
;
A
#
# COMPACT_ATOMS: atom_id res chain seq x y z
N MET A 1 56.57 -27.22 -7.12
CA MET A 1 55.45 -27.99 -7.71
C MET A 1 54.19 -27.37 -7.14
N SER A 2 53.59 -26.48 -7.93
CA SER A 2 52.41 -25.67 -7.56
C SER A 2 51.15 -26.42 -7.93
N ASN A 3 50.21 -26.54 -6.99
CA ASN A 3 48.88 -27.01 -7.31
C ASN A 3 47.86 -25.96 -6.85
N THR A 4 47.39 -25.18 -7.81
CA THR A 4 46.31 -24.25 -7.69
C THR A 4 44.98 -24.92 -8.06
N THR A 5 44.06 -25.00 -7.09
CA THR A 5 42.70 -25.48 -7.33
C THR A 5 41.78 -24.25 -7.59
N PRO A 6 40.97 -24.25 -8.65
CA PRO A 6 40.10 -23.10 -8.95
C PRO A 6 38.81 -23.15 -8.12
N ALA A 7 38.40 -21.99 -7.60
CA ALA A 7 37.16 -21.76 -6.88
C ALA A 7 35.93 -21.95 -7.82
N ARG A 8 34.99 -22.79 -7.41
CA ARG A 8 33.69 -22.95 -8.02
C ARG A 8 32.80 -21.76 -7.70
N ARG A 9 32.45 -20.97 -8.70
CA ARG A 9 31.37 -20.02 -8.66
C ARG A 9 30.03 -20.76 -8.68
N GLY A 10 29.29 -20.75 -7.60
CA GLY A 10 27.91 -21.22 -7.54
C GLY A 10 26.96 -20.18 -8.13
N SER A 11 26.38 -20.49 -9.27
CA SER A 11 25.27 -19.73 -9.86
C SER A 11 23.99 -20.08 -9.11
N PHE A 12 23.37 -19.11 -8.48
CA PHE A 12 22.00 -19.26 -7.96
C PHE A 12 21.02 -19.13 -9.13
N SER A 13 20.53 -20.27 -9.61
CA SER A 13 19.44 -20.33 -10.59
C SER A 13 18.11 -20.08 -9.87
N ALA A 14 17.45 -18.99 -10.21
CA ALA A 14 16.04 -18.79 -9.92
C ALA A 14 15.23 -19.81 -10.73
N LEU A 15 14.48 -20.67 -10.05
CA LEU A 15 13.61 -21.69 -10.66
C LEU A 15 12.34 -21.00 -11.17
N ALA A 16 12.34 -20.64 -12.45
CA ALA A 16 11.12 -20.26 -13.17
C ALA A 16 10.47 -21.53 -13.72
N MET A 17 9.30 -21.90 -13.22
CA MET A 17 8.44 -22.90 -13.86
C MET A 17 7.79 -22.27 -15.11
N ILE A 18 8.25 -22.68 -16.28
CA ILE A 18 7.60 -22.40 -17.55
C ILE A 18 6.76 -23.62 -17.92
N ALA A 19 5.44 -23.49 -17.91
CA ALA A 19 4.55 -24.44 -18.56
C ALA A 19 4.36 -24.00 -20.02
N ALA A 20 4.83 -24.81 -20.96
CA ALA A 20 4.63 -24.62 -22.39
C ALA A 20 3.21 -25.05 -22.76
N ILE A 21 2.43 -24.20 -23.43
CA ILE A 21 1.20 -24.56 -24.14
C ILE A 21 1.31 -24.12 -25.60
N ALA A 22 0.90 -25.06 -26.47
CA ALA A 22 1.07 -25.10 -27.90
C ALA A 22 0.41 -23.93 -28.67
N LEU A 23 1.07 -23.58 -29.78
CA LEU A 23 0.61 -22.67 -30.82
C LEU A 23 -0.64 -23.19 -31.54
N GLY A 24 -1.73 -22.45 -31.38
CA GLY A 24 -2.88 -22.49 -32.29
C GLY A 24 -2.90 -21.23 -33.16
N VAL A 25 -2.71 -21.40 -34.48
CA VAL A 25 -2.78 -20.32 -35.48
C VAL A 25 -4.24 -19.95 -35.68
N GLY A 26 -4.66 -18.79 -35.19
CA GLY A 26 -5.97 -18.22 -35.42
C GLY A 26 -5.86 -16.84 -36.08
N SER A 27 -6.60 -16.65 -37.17
CA SER A 27 -6.67 -15.44 -38.00
C SER A 27 -6.99 -14.15 -37.24
N PRO A 28 -6.52 -12.98 -37.65
CA PRO A 28 -6.78 -11.73 -36.94
C PRO A 28 -8.25 -11.32 -37.13
N ILE A 29 -8.98 -11.31 -36.00
CA ILE A 29 -10.31 -10.68 -35.92
C ILE A 29 -10.06 -9.18 -35.68
N ALA A 30 -10.56 -8.34 -36.60
CA ALA A 30 -10.55 -6.90 -36.45
C ALA A 30 -11.30 -6.49 -35.17
N VAL A 31 -10.59 -5.83 -34.25
CA VAL A 31 -11.19 -5.23 -33.05
C VAL A 31 -11.85 -3.92 -33.45
N PRO A 32 -13.15 -3.70 -33.19
CA PRO A 32 -13.75 -2.38 -33.39
C PRO A 32 -13.13 -1.39 -32.39
N ALA A 33 -12.62 -0.29 -32.90
CA ALA A 33 -12.29 0.90 -32.11
C ALA A 33 -13.63 1.49 -31.59
N ASP A 34 -13.61 2.01 -30.37
CA ASP A 34 -14.74 2.58 -29.61
C ASP A 34 -15.65 1.56 -28.89
N GLN A 35 -15.11 0.93 -27.86
CA GLN A 35 -15.92 0.66 -26.68
C GLN A 35 -15.80 1.88 -25.74
N GLU A 36 -16.77 2.76 -25.84
CA GLU A 36 -17.06 3.79 -24.85
C GLU A 36 -17.06 3.13 -23.47
N ARG A 37 -16.10 3.52 -22.63
CA ARG A 37 -15.89 2.92 -21.30
C ARG A 37 -17.12 3.21 -20.47
N ALA A 38 -17.99 2.23 -20.26
CA ALA A 38 -19.16 2.38 -19.41
C ALA A 38 -18.73 3.01 -18.06
N PRO A 39 -19.48 3.98 -17.54
CA PRO A 39 -19.17 4.58 -16.24
C PRO A 39 -19.12 3.47 -15.19
N MET A 40 -18.03 3.43 -14.40
CA MET A 40 -17.89 2.48 -13.30
C MET A 40 -19.08 2.68 -12.35
N SER A 41 -19.72 1.60 -11.91
CA SER A 41 -20.75 1.69 -10.87
C SER A 41 -20.12 2.27 -9.60
N SER A 42 -20.90 3.01 -8.80
CA SER A 42 -20.42 3.64 -7.55
C SER A 42 -19.73 2.64 -6.61
N ASP A 43 -20.09 1.37 -6.66
CA ASP A 43 -19.53 0.28 -5.87
C ASP A 43 -18.15 -0.20 -6.37
N GLN A 44 -17.70 0.26 -7.54
CA GLN A 44 -16.41 -0.10 -8.14
C GLN A 44 -15.39 1.04 -8.08
N ALA A 45 -15.79 2.25 -7.73
CA ALA A 45 -14.93 3.40 -7.62
C ALA A 45 -14.48 3.64 -6.17
N LEU A 46 -13.33 4.31 -6.01
CA LEU A 46 -12.91 4.84 -4.71
C LEU A 46 -13.84 5.98 -4.29
N SER A 47 -14.26 6.01 -3.03
CA SER A 47 -14.94 7.18 -2.48
C SER A 47 -13.99 8.40 -2.50
N ALA A 48 -14.55 9.63 -2.44
CA ALA A 48 -13.74 10.85 -2.40
C ALA A 48 -12.70 10.83 -1.27
N LYS A 49 -13.09 10.29 -0.10
CA LYS A 49 -12.20 10.09 1.05
C LYS A 49 -11.08 9.10 0.72
N GLN A 50 -11.38 7.95 0.14
CA GLN A 50 -10.37 6.96 -0.25
C GLN A 50 -9.42 7.50 -1.33
N ARG A 51 -9.93 8.24 -2.31
CA ARG A 51 -9.10 8.91 -3.31
C ARG A 51 -8.11 9.89 -2.67
N SER A 52 -8.49 10.60 -1.62
CA SER A 52 -7.62 11.57 -0.93
C SER A 52 -6.47 10.92 -0.15
N ILE A 53 -6.63 9.65 0.30
CA ILE A 53 -5.57 8.89 0.98
C ILE A 53 -4.36 8.70 0.06
N VAL A 54 -4.59 8.47 -1.22
CA VAL A 54 -3.56 8.12 -2.21
C VAL A 54 -2.45 9.19 -2.30
N PRO A 55 -2.73 10.45 -2.63
CA PRO A 55 -1.69 11.49 -2.72
C PRO A 55 -1.07 11.83 -1.35
N ILE A 56 -1.83 11.73 -0.24
CA ILE A 56 -1.30 11.92 1.11
C ILE A 56 -0.20 10.90 1.40
N ALA A 57 -0.48 9.63 1.18
CA ALA A 57 0.46 8.55 1.46
C ALA A 57 1.68 8.58 0.54
N ALA A 58 1.47 8.82 -0.76
CA ALA A 58 2.55 8.90 -1.73
C ALA A 58 3.48 10.09 -1.44
N ALA A 59 2.95 11.30 -1.20
CA ALA A 59 3.74 12.49 -0.87
C ALA A 59 4.48 12.34 0.48
N THR A 60 3.88 11.66 1.45
CA THR A 60 4.55 11.31 2.71
C THR A 60 5.76 10.42 2.44
N ALA A 61 5.58 9.35 1.67
CA ALA A 61 6.63 8.38 1.38
C ALA A 61 7.74 8.93 0.49
N SER A 62 7.44 9.78 -0.49
CA SER A 62 8.43 10.47 -1.31
C SER A 62 9.11 11.65 -0.60
N GLY A 63 8.49 12.20 0.44
CA GLY A 63 9.00 13.38 1.17
C GLY A 63 8.64 14.71 0.49
N GLU A 64 7.65 14.72 -0.39
CA GLU A 64 7.18 15.89 -1.14
C GLU A 64 6.25 16.76 -0.28
N MET A 65 6.82 17.49 0.70
CA MET A 65 6.04 18.22 1.72
C MET A 65 5.05 19.23 1.15
N SER A 66 5.39 19.93 0.05
CA SER A 66 4.47 20.86 -0.59
C SER A 66 3.25 20.16 -1.21
N GLN A 67 3.44 19.00 -1.80
CA GLN A 67 2.34 18.18 -2.33
C GLN A 67 1.51 17.59 -1.19
N LEU A 68 2.18 17.14 -0.10
CA LEU A 68 1.50 16.66 1.09
C LEU A 68 0.58 17.73 1.70
N HIS A 69 1.05 18.99 1.80
CA HIS A 69 0.24 20.11 2.28
C HIS A 69 -1.07 20.21 1.52
N LEU A 70 -1.00 20.25 0.20
CA LEU A 70 -2.19 20.36 -0.67
C LEU A 70 -3.08 19.10 -0.59
N ALA A 71 -2.47 17.93 -0.48
CA ALA A 71 -3.22 16.67 -0.37
C ALA A 71 -3.98 16.58 0.97
N LEU A 72 -3.37 17.00 2.07
CA LEU A 72 -4.00 17.05 3.38
C LEU A 72 -5.16 18.06 3.41
N ASP A 73 -4.95 19.28 2.90
CA ASP A 73 -6.01 20.32 2.85
C ASP A 73 -7.25 19.81 2.08
N ARG A 74 -7.02 19.24 0.88
CA ARG A 74 -8.09 18.62 0.07
C ARG A 74 -8.73 17.39 0.72
N GLY A 75 -7.93 16.55 1.39
CA GLY A 75 -8.44 15.37 2.09
C GLY A 75 -9.42 15.73 3.20
N LEU A 76 -9.10 16.76 3.98
CA LEU A 76 -9.98 17.30 5.01
C LEU A 76 -11.26 17.92 4.41
N ASP A 77 -11.17 18.58 3.25
CA ASP A 77 -12.34 19.14 2.56
C ASP A 77 -13.32 18.05 2.09
N VAL A 78 -12.84 16.89 1.69
CA VAL A 78 -13.70 15.76 1.26
C VAL A 78 -14.12 14.84 2.41
N GLY A 79 -13.87 15.25 3.65
CA GLY A 79 -14.38 14.60 4.85
C GLY A 79 -13.44 13.58 5.49
N LEU A 80 -12.14 13.58 5.14
CA LEU A 80 -11.14 12.85 5.94
C LEU A 80 -11.07 13.54 7.30
N THR A 81 -11.19 12.79 8.37
CA THR A 81 -11.11 13.34 9.72
C THR A 81 -9.66 13.52 10.17
N VAL A 82 -9.44 14.36 11.16
CA VAL A 82 -8.11 14.59 11.74
C VAL A 82 -7.52 13.29 12.28
N SER A 83 -8.34 12.45 12.95
CA SER A 83 -7.91 11.16 13.46
C SER A 83 -7.48 10.20 12.35
N GLU A 84 -8.27 10.09 11.26
CA GLU A 84 -7.92 9.23 10.12
C GLU A 84 -6.65 9.72 9.40
N ALA A 85 -6.51 11.03 9.17
CA ALA A 85 -5.31 11.60 8.55
C ALA A 85 -4.06 11.36 9.42
N LYS A 86 -4.14 11.60 10.73
CA LYS A 86 -3.05 11.23 11.67
C LYS A 86 -2.71 9.75 11.58
N GLU A 87 -3.72 8.88 11.53
CA GLU A 87 -3.52 7.44 11.51
C GLU A 87 -2.79 6.97 10.24
N ILE A 88 -3.12 7.55 9.08
CA ILE A 88 -2.40 7.30 7.82
C ILE A 88 -0.91 7.68 7.99
N LEU A 89 -0.62 8.88 8.48
CA LEU A 89 0.75 9.36 8.63
C LEU A 89 1.53 8.55 9.68
N VAL A 90 0.89 8.15 10.78
CA VAL A 90 1.49 7.29 11.81
C VAL A 90 1.82 5.92 11.23
N GLN A 91 0.87 5.25 10.55
CA GLN A 91 1.11 3.94 9.94
C GLN A 91 2.34 3.94 9.02
N LEU A 92 2.51 5.01 8.25
CA LEU A 92 3.55 5.08 7.21
C LEU A 92 4.98 5.08 7.78
N TYR A 93 5.19 5.30 9.08
CA TYR A 93 6.52 5.17 9.62
C TYR A 93 7.06 3.73 9.51
N ALA A 94 6.19 2.73 9.55
CA ALA A 94 6.58 1.33 9.41
C ALA A 94 7.07 0.98 7.98
N TYR A 95 6.76 1.79 6.99
CA TYR A 95 7.14 1.60 5.59
C TYR A 95 8.20 2.60 5.13
N ALA A 96 8.05 3.88 5.47
CA ALA A 96 8.90 4.96 5.00
C ALA A 96 9.87 5.50 6.09
N GLY A 97 9.82 4.95 7.30
CA GLY A 97 10.65 5.32 8.43
C GLY A 97 10.13 6.53 9.21
N PHE A 98 10.56 6.64 10.48
CA PHE A 98 10.19 7.72 11.37
C PHE A 98 10.42 9.12 10.79
N PRO A 99 11.55 9.42 10.11
CA PRO A 99 11.81 10.79 9.65
C PRO A 99 10.71 11.31 8.72
N ARG A 100 10.21 10.50 7.78
CA ARG A 100 9.16 10.91 6.86
C ARG A 100 7.81 11.07 7.55
N SER A 101 7.45 10.15 8.44
CA SER A 101 6.22 10.23 9.22
C SER A 101 6.20 11.45 10.14
N LEU A 102 7.31 11.74 10.85
CA LEU A 102 7.41 12.89 11.73
C LEU A 102 7.33 14.22 10.95
N ASN A 103 7.99 14.32 9.80
CA ASN A 103 7.88 15.48 8.92
C ASN A 103 6.44 15.68 8.43
N ALA A 104 5.78 14.58 8.04
CA ALA A 104 4.39 14.63 7.56
C ALA A 104 3.41 15.04 8.67
N LEU A 105 3.59 14.54 9.90
CA LEU A 105 2.79 14.97 11.05
C LEU A 105 3.02 16.45 11.38
N GLY A 106 4.26 16.93 11.29
CA GLY A 106 4.58 18.36 11.41
C GLY A 106 3.91 19.20 10.33
N GLU A 107 3.85 18.71 9.09
CA GLU A 107 3.15 19.40 8.01
C GLU A 107 1.64 19.43 8.22
N MET A 108 1.06 18.31 8.69
CA MET A 108 -0.35 18.25 9.05
C MET A 108 -0.73 19.29 10.12
N MET A 109 0.11 19.50 11.13
CA MET A 109 -0.11 20.53 12.14
C MET A 109 -0.22 21.92 11.50
N LYS A 110 0.66 22.26 10.55
CA LYS A 110 0.61 23.54 9.82
C LYS A 110 -0.66 23.68 9.00
N VAL A 111 -1.10 22.61 8.31
CA VAL A 111 -2.37 22.60 7.56
C VAL A 111 -3.53 22.90 8.49
N LEU A 112 -3.63 22.19 9.62
CA LEU A 112 -4.71 22.38 10.59
C LEU A 112 -4.73 23.81 11.17
N ASP A 113 -3.56 24.36 11.51
CA ASP A 113 -3.44 25.74 12.00
C ASP A 113 -3.88 26.75 10.94
N ALA A 114 -3.46 26.60 9.69
CA ALA A 114 -3.87 27.46 8.58
C ALA A 114 -5.38 27.38 8.31
N ARG A 115 -5.96 26.19 8.37
CA ARG A 115 -7.41 25.96 8.22
C ARG A 115 -8.18 26.63 9.36
N LYS A 116 -7.73 26.46 10.59
CA LYS A 116 -8.32 27.12 11.76
C LYS A 116 -8.28 28.64 11.65
N GLN A 117 -7.16 29.22 11.18
CA GLN A 117 -7.04 30.68 10.94
C GLN A 117 -8.02 31.17 9.86
N ARG A 118 -8.36 30.34 8.86
CA ARG A 118 -9.41 30.62 7.87
C ARG A 118 -10.82 30.38 8.39
N GLY A 119 -10.99 30.01 9.66
CA GLY A 119 -12.30 29.75 10.29
C GLY A 119 -12.87 28.37 9.97
N VAL A 120 -12.11 27.49 9.33
CA VAL A 120 -12.53 26.10 9.07
C VAL A 120 -12.51 25.29 10.36
N ARG A 121 -13.53 24.47 10.56
CA ARG A 121 -13.63 23.51 11.68
C ARG A 121 -13.57 22.11 11.14
N ASP A 122 -12.40 21.49 11.24
CA ASP A 122 -12.20 20.11 10.81
C ASP A 122 -12.83 19.12 11.78
N SER A 123 -13.38 18.02 11.25
CA SER A 123 -13.91 16.94 12.07
C SER A 123 -12.76 16.23 12.77
N ALA A 124 -12.79 16.15 14.10
CA ALA A 124 -11.77 15.45 14.87
C ALA A 124 -11.69 13.96 14.52
N GLY A 125 -12.83 13.35 14.22
CA GLY A 125 -12.92 11.91 14.04
C GLY A 125 -12.87 11.14 15.36
N ARG A 126 -12.96 9.81 15.26
CA ARG A 126 -12.90 8.89 16.40
C ARG A 126 -11.43 8.51 16.66
N GLU A 127 -10.98 8.60 17.89
CA GLU A 127 -9.70 8.01 18.29
C GLU A 127 -9.84 6.48 18.36
N PRO A 128 -8.72 5.73 18.21
CA PRO A 128 -8.77 4.28 18.29
C PRO A 128 -9.21 3.80 19.67
N THR A 129 -9.90 2.68 19.69
CA THR A 129 -10.24 2.01 20.95
C THR A 129 -8.96 1.60 21.67
N ALA A 130 -8.90 1.86 22.98
CA ALA A 130 -7.75 1.45 23.78
C ALA A 130 -7.62 -0.08 23.82
N VAL A 131 -6.42 -0.57 23.59
CA VAL A 131 -6.12 -2.00 23.74
C VAL A 131 -6.17 -2.36 25.24
N PRO A 132 -6.92 -3.39 25.66
CA PRO A 132 -6.97 -3.80 27.07
C PRO A 132 -5.58 -4.16 27.60
N ALA A 133 -5.30 -3.79 28.83
CA ALA A 133 -4.04 -4.15 29.49
C ALA A 133 -3.90 -5.69 29.55
N GLY A 134 -2.71 -6.21 29.26
CA GLY A 134 -2.42 -7.65 29.25
C GLY A 134 -2.85 -8.38 27.98
N SER A 135 -3.32 -7.68 26.96
CA SER A 135 -3.62 -8.30 25.65
C SER A 135 -2.36 -8.93 25.04
N ASP A 136 -2.51 -10.13 24.45
CA ASP A 136 -1.44 -10.77 23.69
C ASP A 136 -1.35 -10.16 22.29
N VAL A 137 -0.54 -9.11 22.18
CA VAL A 137 -0.32 -8.36 20.93
C VAL A 137 0.29 -9.24 19.83
N LEU A 138 1.14 -10.22 20.20
CA LEU A 138 1.71 -11.16 19.22
C LEU A 138 0.65 -12.08 18.64
N ALA A 139 -0.21 -12.64 19.48
CA ALA A 139 -1.30 -13.50 19.00
C ALA A 139 -2.28 -12.70 18.13
N ALA A 140 -2.67 -11.51 18.57
CA ALA A 140 -3.56 -10.62 17.80
C ALA A 140 -2.93 -10.21 16.45
N GLY A 141 -1.67 -9.79 16.45
CA GLY A 141 -0.97 -9.40 15.22
C GLY A 141 -0.74 -10.59 14.27
N THR A 142 -0.45 -11.79 14.80
CA THR A 142 -0.36 -13.01 13.99
C THR A 142 -1.71 -13.34 13.32
N ALA A 143 -2.81 -13.19 14.04
CA ALA A 143 -4.16 -13.40 13.51
C ALA A 143 -4.49 -12.35 12.42
N ASN A 144 -4.19 -11.07 12.67
CA ASN A 144 -4.38 -10.00 11.70
C ASN A 144 -3.55 -10.24 10.44
N GLN A 145 -2.25 -10.56 10.56
CA GLN A 145 -1.38 -10.87 9.42
C GLN A 145 -1.93 -12.04 8.60
N THR A 146 -2.33 -13.13 9.27
CA THR A 146 -2.90 -14.31 8.61
C THR A 146 -4.16 -13.98 7.83
N LYS A 147 -5.05 -13.15 8.39
CA LYS A 147 -6.28 -12.72 7.73
C LYS A 147 -6.01 -11.80 6.54
N LEU A 148 -5.10 -10.84 6.69
CA LEU A 148 -4.72 -9.89 5.65
C LEU A 148 -4.06 -10.61 4.47
N VAL A 149 -3.11 -11.49 4.73
CA VAL A 149 -2.35 -12.22 3.70
C VAL A 149 -3.15 -13.37 3.10
N GLY A 150 -4.19 -13.87 3.78
CA GLY A 150 -4.98 -15.03 3.37
C GLY A 150 -4.40 -16.38 3.81
N GLY A 151 -3.37 -16.37 4.66
CA GLY A 151 -2.74 -17.58 5.22
C GLY A 151 -1.55 -17.26 6.13
N PRO A 152 -1.03 -18.27 6.86
CA PRO A 152 0.14 -18.08 7.73
C PRO A 152 1.37 -17.67 6.94
N VAL A 153 2.06 -16.61 7.38
CA VAL A 153 3.31 -16.13 6.78
C VAL A 153 4.48 -16.88 7.40
N LYS A 154 5.26 -17.54 6.55
CA LYS A 154 6.50 -18.28 6.90
C LYS A 154 7.48 -18.19 5.73
N GLY A 155 8.73 -18.49 5.98
CA GLY A 155 9.71 -18.62 4.91
C GLY A 155 11.15 -18.36 5.35
N PRO A 156 12.11 -18.65 4.48
CA PRO A 156 13.55 -18.62 4.80
C PRO A 156 14.03 -17.26 5.31
N LEU A 157 13.41 -16.15 4.88
CA LEU A 157 13.74 -14.81 5.38
C LEU A 157 13.47 -14.68 6.88
N PHE A 158 12.32 -15.19 7.33
CA PHE A 158 11.90 -15.12 8.72
C PHE A 158 12.66 -16.12 9.60
N ASP A 159 13.06 -17.27 9.03
CA ASP A 159 13.95 -18.23 9.70
C ASP A 159 15.35 -17.64 9.88
N PHE A 160 15.85 -16.89 8.90
CA PHE A 160 17.14 -16.22 8.92
C PHE A 160 17.18 -15.01 9.89
N ALA A 161 16.10 -14.25 9.93
CA ALA A 161 15.99 -13.03 10.74
C ALA A 161 14.68 -13.03 11.56
N PRO A 162 14.56 -13.88 12.62
CA PRO A 162 13.31 -14.03 13.36
C PRO A 162 12.83 -12.76 14.07
N ALA A 163 13.74 -11.83 14.38
CA ALA A 163 13.39 -10.55 14.99
C ALA A 163 12.48 -9.70 14.06
N ILE A 164 12.69 -9.75 12.74
CA ILE A 164 11.84 -8.99 11.82
C ILE A 164 10.43 -9.59 11.73
N ASP A 165 10.30 -10.92 11.84
CA ASP A 165 9.01 -11.59 11.91
C ASP A 165 8.23 -11.18 13.17
N ASP A 166 8.92 -11.16 14.33
CA ASP A 166 8.33 -10.72 15.60
C ASP A 166 7.89 -9.26 15.55
N PHE A 167 8.69 -8.35 14.99
CA PHE A 167 8.34 -6.94 14.82
C PHE A 167 7.16 -6.74 13.86
N LEU A 168 7.11 -7.47 12.75
CA LEU A 168 5.97 -7.42 11.85
C LEU A 168 4.69 -7.85 12.55
N LYS A 169 4.71 -8.99 13.26
CA LYS A 169 3.54 -9.52 13.95
C LYS A 169 3.10 -8.63 15.10
N ARG A 170 4.00 -8.31 16.04
CA ARG A 170 3.64 -7.50 17.22
C ARG A 170 3.31 -6.08 16.82
N HIS A 171 4.20 -5.45 16.09
CA HIS A 171 4.14 -4.01 15.93
C HIS A 171 3.32 -3.59 14.71
N LEU A 172 3.65 -4.08 13.50
CA LEU A 172 2.89 -3.69 12.32
C LEU A 172 1.45 -4.23 12.37
N PHE A 173 1.29 -5.56 12.50
CA PHE A 173 -0.04 -6.18 12.45
C PHE A 173 -0.78 -6.16 13.79
N GLY A 174 -0.05 -6.08 14.92
CA GLY A 174 -0.62 -5.97 16.26
C GLY A 174 -0.94 -4.52 16.62
N ASP A 175 0.09 -3.70 16.86
CA ASP A 175 -0.11 -2.33 17.36
C ASP A 175 -0.74 -1.39 16.33
N ILE A 176 -0.34 -1.47 15.05
CA ILE A 176 -0.81 -0.53 14.01
C ILE A 176 -2.11 -1.02 13.38
N PHE A 177 -2.13 -2.23 12.79
CA PHE A 177 -3.33 -2.77 12.14
C PHE A 177 -4.44 -3.18 13.12
N GLY A 178 -4.12 -3.31 14.40
CA GLY A 178 -5.09 -3.50 15.48
C GLY A 178 -5.88 -2.24 15.84
N ARG A 179 -5.44 -1.04 15.41
CA ARG A 179 -6.13 0.23 15.68
C ARG A 179 -7.33 0.38 14.76
N ASP A 180 -8.51 0.60 15.33
CA ASP A 180 -9.81 0.52 14.68
C ASP A 180 -10.36 1.86 14.16
N ASN A 181 -9.59 2.95 14.26
CA ASN A 181 -9.96 4.28 13.77
C ASN A 181 -9.71 4.50 12.26
N LEU A 182 -9.08 3.55 11.59
CA LEU A 182 -8.94 3.48 10.14
C LEU A 182 -9.17 2.03 9.69
N ASP A 183 -10.05 1.78 8.74
CA ASP A 183 -10.32 0.44 8.24
C ASP A 183 -9.17 -0.15 7.42
N TRP A 184 -9.14 -1.46 7.28
CA TRP A 184 -8.05 -2.15 6.60
C TRP A 184 -7.94 -1.82 5.10
N GLN A 185 -9.05 -1.54 4.43
CA GLN A 185 -9.03 -1.11 3.02
C GLN A 185 -8.31 0.25 2.89
N SER A 186 -8.66 1.22 3.73
CA SER A 186 -8.00 2.53 3.78
C SER A 186 -6.52 2.43 4.15
N ARG A 187 -6.16 1.52 5.09
CA ARG A 187 -4.76 1.24 5.44
C ARG A 187 -3.99 0.68 4.24
N GLU A 188 -4.58 -0.25 3.50
CA GLU A 188 -3.92 -0.82 2.32
C GLU A 188 -3.83 0.17 1.16
N LEU A 189 -4.83 1.02 0.94
CA LEU A 189 -4.72 2.13 -0.03
C LEU A 189 -3.55 3.07 0.30
N ALA A 190 -3.36 3.41 1.58
CA ALA A 190 -2.21 4.20 2.03
C ALA A 190 -0.89 3.45 1.82
N THR A 191 -0.83 2.15 2.18
CA THR A 191 0.37 1.32 2.04
C THR A 191 0.77 1.14 0.58
N VAL A 192 -0.16 0.76 -0.30
CA VAL A 192 0.10 0.63 -1.74
C VAL A 192 0.61 1.94 -2.34
N SER A 193 -0.03 3.06 -1.99
CA SER A 193 0.37 4.38 -2.49
C SER A 193 1.76 4.80 -2.01
N ALA A 194 2.09 4.54 -0.76
CA ALA A 194 3.41 4.82 -0.19
C ALA A 194 4.50 3.94 -0.82
N LEU A 195 4.27 2.62 -0.92
CA LEU A 195 5.21 1.69 -1.55
C LEU A 195 5.40 2.01 -3.03
N ALA A 196 4.34 2.39 -3.73
CA ALA A 196 4.43 2.83 -5.13
C ALA A 196 5.31 4.08 -5.29
N ALA A 197 5.33 4.98 -4.31
CA ALA A 197 6.16 6.18 -4.34
C ALA A 197 7.65 5.92 -4.02
N MET A 198 7.98 4.75 -3.49
CA MET A 198 9.35 4.37 -3.13
C MET A 198 9.94 3.39 -4.14
N PRO A 199 11.07 3.67 -4.81
CA PRO A 199 11.77 2.69 -5.64
C PRO A 199 12.48 1.62 -4.77
N GLY A 200 12.64 0.41 -5.34
CA GLY A 200 13.37 -0.69 -4.70
C GLY A 200 12.56 -1.54 -3.72
N VAL A 201 11.26 -1.32 -3.62
CA VAL A 201 10.32 -2.08 -2.77
C VAL A 201 9.18 -2.72 -3.57
N GLU A 202 9.45 -3.07 -4.83
CA GLU A 202 8.45 -3.58 -5.77
C GLU A 202 7.84 -4.93 -5.32
N SER A 203 8.62 -5.75 -4.59
CA SER A 203 8.12 -7.01 -4.03
C SER A 203 7.10 -6.77 -2.91
N GLN A 204 7.33 -5.78 -2.06
CA GLN A 204 6.40 -5.37 -1.01
C GLN A 204 5.14 -4.74 -1.63
N LEU A 205 5.30 -3.90 -2.66
CA LEU A 205 4.18 -3.33 -3.40
C LEU A 205 3.28 -4.44 -3.98
N LEU A 206 3.87 -5.45 -4.63
CA LEU A 206 3.11 -6.59 -5.15
C LEU A 206 2.37 -7.34 -4.02
N SER A 207 3.03 -7.58 -2.89
CA SER A 207 2.40 -8.24 -1.74
C SER A 207 1.21 -7.44 -1.22
N HIS A 208 1.32 -6.11 -1.10
CA HIS A 208 0.24 -5.26 -0.62
C HIS A 208 -0.89 -5.06 -1.65
N VAL A 209 -0.63 -5.18 -2.95
CA VAL A 209 -1.69 -5.30 -3.97
C VAL A 209 -2.53 -6.55 -3.72
N VAL A 210 -1.89 -7.70 -3.41
CA VAL A 210 -2.62 -8.94 -3.06
C VAL A 210 -3.41 -8.77 -1.76
N ILE A 211 -2.78 -8.23 -0.72
CA ILE A 211 -3.43 -7.98 0.59
C ILE A 211 -4.62 -7.03 0.41
N SER A 212 -4.48 -5.96 -0.37
CA SER A 212 -5.57 -5.03 -0.68
C SER A 212 -6.79 -5.78 -1.25
N MET A 213 -6.56 -6.70 -2.18
CA MET A 213 -7.65 -7.49 -2.77
C MET A 213 -8.25 -8.48 -1.76
N ASN A 214 -7.44 -9.07 -0.88
CA ASN A 214 -7.92 -9.94 0.20
C ASN A 214 -8.84 -9.22 1.20
N VAL A 215 -8.64 -7.92 1.41
CA VAL A 215 -9.50 -7.09 2.29
C VAL A 215 -10.64 -6.40 1.54
N GLY A 216 -10.84 -6.72 0.25
CA GLY A 216 -11.99 -6.30 -0.53
C GLY A 216 -11.77 -5.04 -1.39
N VAL A 217 -10.53 -4.54 -1.53
CA VAL A 217 -10.21 -3.53 -2.55
C VAL A 217 -10.23 -4.21 -3.92
N THR A 218 -11.00 -3.70 -4.86
CA THR A 218 -11.14 -4.30 -6.19
C THR A 218 -9.98 -3.95 -7.12
N ALA A 219 -9.78 -4.76 -8.16
CA ALA A 219 -8.82 -4.43 -9.22
C ALA A 219 -9.15 -3.10 -9.93
N ALA A 220 -10.43 -2.74 -10.02
CA ALA A 220 -10.86 -1.45 -10.56
C ALA A 220 -10.40 -0.28 -9.67
N GLN A 221 -10.57 -0.40 -8.36
CA GLN A 221 -10.10 0.58 -7.39
C GLN A 221 -8.57 0.71 -7.39
N LEU A 222 -7.83 -0.39 -7.52
CA LEU A 222 -6.36 -0.34 -7.66
C LEU A 222 -5.89 0.31 -8.96
N ARG A 223 -6.63 0.16 -10.07
CA ARG A 223 -6.38 0.94 -11.29
C ARG A 223 -6.64 2.44 -11.07
N GLU A 224 -7.66 2.76 -10.30
CA GLU A 224 -7.96 4.13 -9.92
C GLU A 224 -6.88 4.72 -9.00
N VAL A 225 -6.28 3.95 -8.07
CA VAL A 225 -5.09 4.38 -7.31
C VAL A 225 -3.98 4.82 -8.27
N ALA A 226 -3.68 4.02 -9.29
CA ALA A 226 -2.66 4.39 -10.28
C ALA A 226 -3.04 5.64 -11.09
N GLN A 227 -4.33 5.85 -11.37
CA GLN A 227 -4.81 7.07 -12.03
C GLN A 227 -4.63 8.29 -11.11
N VAL A 228 -5.03 8.21 -9.85
CA VAL A 228 -4.89 9.29 -8.86
C VAL A 228 -3.43 9.66 -8.64
N LEU A 229 -2.51 8.68 -8.59
CA LEU A 229 -1.07 8.94 -8.53
C LEU A 229 -0.58 9.72 -9.74
N ALA A 230 -1.03 9.38 -10.96
CA ALA A 230 -0.69 10.10 -12.18
C ALA A 230 -1.23 11.53 -12.16
N GLU A 231 -2.48 11.73 -11.74
CA GLU A 231 -3.12 13.05 -11.57
C GLU A 231 -2.38 13.92 -10.53
N ALA A 232 -1.79 13.29 -9.51
CA ALA A 232 -0.96 13.95 -8.50
C ALA A 232 0.49 14.23 -8.97
N GLY A 233 0.82 13.99 -10.25
CA GLY A 233 2.16 14.19 -10.82
C GLY A 233 3.16 13.08 -10.48
N GLN A 234 2.71 11.97 -9.90
CA GLN A 234 3.54 10.83 -9.49
C GLN A 234 3.55 9.72 -10.55
N ALA A 235 3.97 10.04 -11.77
CA ALA A 235 3.89 9.15 -12.94
C ALA A 235 4.60 7.81 -12.73
N ASP A 236 5.77 7.80 -12.08
CA ASP A 236 6.53 6.58 -11.81
C ASP A 236 5.83 5.69 -10.78
N ALA A 237 5.24 6.27 -9.74
CA ALA A 237 4.44 5.55 -8.76
C ALA A 237 3.20 4.92 -9.42
N ALA A 238 2.53 5.67 -10.30
CA ALA A 238 1.42 5.17 -11.09
C ALA A 238 1.82 3.98 -11.99
N ALA A 239 2.98 4.05 -12.63
CA ALA A 239 3.51 2.96 -13.45
C ALA A 239 3.82 1.72 -12.61
N ARG A 240 4.50 1.87 -11.46
CA ARG A 240 4.78 0.75 -10.53
C ARG A 240 3.50 0.09 -10.03
N THR A 241 2.47 0.88 -9.68
CA THR A 241 1.17 0.34 -9.24
C THR A 241 0.50 -0.49 -10.34
N ARG A 242 0.47 0.01 -11.59
CA ARG A 242 -0.08 -0.75 -12.73
C ARG A 242 0.68 -2.05 -12.95
N THR A 243 2.00 -2.01 -12.97
CA THR A 243 2.85 -3.20 -13.15
C THR A 243 2.61 -4.24 -12.06
N ALA A 244 2.52 -3.84 -10.79
CA ALA A 244 2.24 -4.75 -9.67
C ALA A 244 0.86 -5.40 -9.81
N LEU A 245 -0.17 -4.62 -10.15
CA LEU A 245 -1.52 -5.13 -10.35
C LEU A 245 -1.60 -6.10 -11.53
N GLU A 246 -1.02 -5.76 -12.68
CA GLU A 246 -0.99 -6.62 -13.87
C GLU A 246 -0.26 -7.94 -13.59
N LYS A 247 0.86 -7.88 -12.87
CA LYS A 247 1.61 -9.09 -12.46
C LYS A 247 0.76 -10.00 -11.56
N HIS A 248 0.01 -9.45 -10.62
CA HIS A 248 -0.90 -10.25 -9.79
C HIS A 248 -2.01 -10.88 -10.62
N LEU A 249 -2.69 -10.11 -11.47
CA LEU A 249 -3.82 -10.59 -12.28
C LEU A 249 -3.38 -11.66 -13.31
N ALA A 250 -2.18 -11.56 -13.85
CA ALA A 250 -1.61 -12.56 -14.77
C ALA A 250 -1.26 -13.88 -14.07
N GLY A 251 -0.90 -13.85 -12.80
CA GLY A 251 -0.56 -15.04 -11.99
C GLY A 251 -1.77 -15.73 -11.34
N THR A 252 -2.97 -15.14 -11.39
CA THR A 252 -4.18 -15.71 -10.82
C THR A 252 -4.86 -16.60 -11.88
N PRO A 253 -5.03 -17.92 -11.66
CA PRO A 253 -5.80 -18.78 -12.57
C PRO A 253 -7.22 -18.25 -12.71
N ARG A 254 -7.72 -18.19 -13.95
CA ARG A 254 -9.12 -17.85 -14.26
C ARG A 254 -10.05 -19.00 -13.99
#